data_1c87b4869e46d36f994a86712bba3b99
#
_entry.id   1c87b4869e46d36f994a86712bba3b99
#
_cell.length_a   1.000
_cell.length_b   1.000
_cell.length_c   1.000
_cell.angle_alpha   90.00
_cell.angle_beta   90.00
_cell.angle_gamma   90.00
#
_symmetry.space_group_name_H-M   'P 1'
#
loop_
_entity.id
_entity.type
_entity.pdbx_description
1 polymer ?
#
loop_
_entity_poly.entity_id
_entity_poly.type
_entity_poly.pdbx_seq_one_letter_code
_entity_poly.pdbx_strand_id
1 'polypeptide(L)'
;PAGSVLLAEASVVLERLEESLRRVKRTAAGEEGELRLGYIGPPTQRFLGRLLAEYRRRFPKVSVHLEERTPERVWEMVAKSRLSVALTRPLPGQGERVLSTVLLRQEPLGIVVRSDHPLAKKKSVAWKALSQEPLIVLARREGVGLHDEILAACRTAGFAPRIAQSPSLMGTVLTYVEAGAGIGIATDSVAAASMPADLCYVPVTPVHSVPLVMVWNPDELSPAVKAFRDLMSEWLKTGRLWEES
;
A
#
# COMPACT_ATOMS: atom_id res chain seq x y z
N PRO A 1 9.06 -9.44 63.34
CA PRO A 1 7.90 -9.46 62.41
C PRO A 1 7.86 -8.27 61.46
N ALA A 2 8.00 -7.00 61.92
CA ALA A 2 7.89 -5.83 61.06
C ALA A 2 9.01 -5.73 60.02
N GLY A 3 10.26 -6.10 60.35
CA GLY A 3 11.40 -6.08 59.43
C GLY A 3 11.28 -7.10 58.27
N SER A 4 10.70 -8.27 58.53
CA SER A 4 10.47 -9.27 57.50
C SER A 4 9.34 -8.85 56.52
N VAL A 5 8.32 -8.16 57.02
CA VAL A 5 7.27 -7.57 56.16
C VAL A 5 7.85 -6.46 55.29
N LEU A 6 8.62 -5.55 55.89
CA LEU A 6 9.28 -4.48 55.14
C LEU A 6 10.23 -5.02 54.04
N LEU A 7 11.00 -6.08 54.38
CA LEU A 7 11.90 -6.70 53.39
C LEU A 7 11.12 -7.31 52.20
N ALA A 8 10.01 -8.00 52.49
CA ALA A 8 9.17 -8.58 51.46
C ALA A 8 8.56 -7.51 50.55
N GLU A 9 8.00 -6.44 51.11
CA GLU A 9 7.42 -5.33 50.33
C GLU A 9 8.48 -4.57 49.53
N ALA A 10 9.65 -4.30 50.15
CA ALA A 10 10.76 -3.64 49.44
C ALA A 10 11.27 -4.47 48.25
N SER A 11 11.34 -5.80 48.38
CA SER A 11 11.73 -6.70 47.31
C SER A 11 10.76 -6.61 46.11
N VAL A 12 9.44 -6.62 46.36
CA VAL A 12 8.42 -6.47 45.33
C VAL A 12 8.53 -5.13 44.58
N VAL A 13 8.77 -4.04 45.32
CA VAL A 13 8.95 -2.71 44.74
C VAL A 13 10.21 -2.66 43.84
N LEU A 14 11.30 -3.24 44.31
CA LEU A 14 12.57 -3.28 43.53
C LEU A 14 12.42 -4.12 42.26
N GLU A 15 11.81 -5.30 42.32
CA GLU A 15 11.50 -6.13 41.18
C GLU A 15 10.66 -5.38 40.11
N ARG A 16 9.62 -4.68 40.58
CA ARG A 16 8.74 -3.89 39.72
C ARG A 16 9.45 -2.70 39.11
N LEU A 17 10.37 -2.07 39.84
CA LEU A 17 11.21 -0.99 39.28
C LEU A 17 12.15 -1.52 38.18
N GLU A 18 12.82 -2.64 38.43
CA GLU A 18 13.68 -3.27 37.43
C GLU A 18 12.93 -3.68 36.16
N GLU A 19 11.74 -4.23 36.32
CA GLU A 19 10.89 -4.58 35.16
C GLU A 19 10.47 -3.34 34.37
N SER A 20 10.12 -2.25 35.08
CA SER A 20 9.77 -0.98 34.46
C SER A 20 10.96 -0.39 33.69
N LEU A 21 12.17 -0.43 34.27
CA LEU A 21 13.40 0.02 33.59
C LEU A 21 13.74 -0.84 32.38
N ARG A 22 13.56 -2.17 32.48
CA ARG A 22 13.73 -3.07 31.34
C ARG A 22 12.73 -2.73 30.21
N ARG A 23 11.47 -2.46 30.57
CA ARG A 23 10.42 -2.08 29.61
C ARG A 23 10.75 -0.75 28.91
N VAL A 24 11.17 0.28 29.65
CA VAL A 24 11.61 1.56 29.08
C VAL A 24 12.77 1.37 28.08
N LYS A 25 13.78 0.57 28.43
CA LYS A 25 14.90 0.26 27.54
C LYS A 25 14.45 -0.46 26.27
N ARG A 26 13.54 -1.46 26.38
CA ARG A 26 13.00 -2.18 25.23
C ARG A 26 12.16 -1.28 24.32
N THR A 27 11.34 -0.40 24.93
CA THR A 27 10.56 0.59 24.17
C THR A 27 11.49 1.56 23.42
N ALA A 28 12.54 2.03 24.08
CA ALA A 28 13.55 2.91 23.45
C ALA A 28 14.34 2.21 22.33
N ALA A 29 14.54 0.90 22.43
CA ALA A 29 15.17 0.08 21.40
C ALA A 29 14.17 -0.33 20.26
N GLY A 30 12.89 -0.01 20.37
CA GLY A 30 11.86 -0.43 19.40
C GLY A 30 11.45 -1.90 19.51
N GLU A 31 11.85 -2.57 20.59
CA GLU A 31 11.49 -3.97 20.84
C GLU A 31 10.07 -4.11 21.39
N GLU A 32 9.52 -3.07 21.98
CA GLU A 32 8.14 -2.95 22.44
C GLU A 32 7.51 -1.67 21.89
N GLY A 33 6.21 -1.70 21.59
CA GLY A 33 5.49 -0.54 21.10
C GLY A 33 4.32 -0.90 20.20
N GLU A 34 3.92 0.06 19.39
CA GLU A 34 2.81 -0.08 18.45
C GLU A 34 3.23 0.39 17.05
N LEU A 35 2.84 -0.36 16.03
CA LEU A 35 2.94 0.01 14.62
C LEU A 35 1.52 0.05 14.03
N ARG A 36 1.03 1.24 13.66
CA ARG A 36 -0.22 1.43 12.94
C ARG A 36 0.10 1.64 11.47
N LEU A 37 -0.13 0.61 10.68
CA LEU A 37 0.20 0.58 9.26
C LEU A 37 -1.05 0.69 8.39
N GLY A 38 -1.13 1.76 7.60
CA GLY A 38 -2.11 1.91 6.53
C GLY A 38 -1.59 1.31 5.22
N TYR A 39 -2.50 0.79 4.39
CA TYR A 39 -2.10 0.30 3.08
C TYR A 39 -3.26 0.34 2.08
N ILE A 40 -2.92 0.33 0.80
CA ILE A 40 -3.85 0.10 -0.31
C ILE A 40 -3.71 -1.35 -0.76
N GLY A 41 -4.84 -2.02 -1.09
CA GLY A 41 -4.93 -3.47 -1.29
C GLY A 41 -3.96 -4.08 -2.31
N PRO A 42 -4.33 -4.19 -3.60
CA PRO A 42 -3.59 -5.02 -4.56
C PRO A 42 -2.08 -4.72 -4.66
N PRO A 43 -1.60 -3.46 -4.64
CA PRO A 43 -0.17 -3.16 -4.76
C PRO A 43 0.72 -3.75 -3.66
N THR A 44 0.16 -3.99 -2.49
CA THR A 44 0.92 -4.46 -1.31
C THR A 44 0.78 -5.96 -1.05
N GLN A 45 -0.23 -6.62 -1.62
CA GLN A 45 -0.55 -8.03 -1.35
C GLN A 45 0.62 -8.98 -1.61
N ARG A 46 1.46 -8.70 -2.61
CA ARG A 46 2.60 -9.55 -2.98
C ARG A 46 3.69 -9.63 -1.91
N PHE A 47 3.85 -8.61 -1.08
CA PHE A 47 4.99 -8.54 -0.14
C PHE A 47 4.60 -8.26 1.30
N LEU A 48 3.47 -7.61 1.57
CA LEU A 48 3.13 -7.11 2.89
C LEU A 48 3.06 -8.22 3.94
N GLY A 49 2.44 -9.34 3.61
CA GLY A 49 2.35 -10.49 4.52
C GLY A 49 3.72 -11.03 4.93
N ARG A 50 4.63 -11.22 3.96
CA ARG A 50 6.00 -11.68 4.20
C ARG A 50 6.82 -10.68 5.00
N LEU A 51 6.70 -9.40 4.66
CA LEU A 51 7.39 -8.32 5.39
C LEU A 51 6.95 -8.27 6.85
N LEU A 52 5.64 -8.39 7.12
CA LEU A 52 5.10 -8.37 8.47
C LEU A 52 5.47 -9.63 9.27
N ALA A 53 5.54 -10.79 8.61
CA ALA A 53 6.03 -12.01 9.26
C ALA A 53 7.48 -11.84 9.73
N GLU A 54 8.35 -11.27 8.89
CA GLU A 54 9.74 -10.97 9.25
C GLU A 54 9.81 -9.89 10.34
N TYR A 55 9.00 -8.84 10.24
CA TYR A 55 8.93 -7.79 11.26
C TYR A 55 8.53 -8.35 12.63
N ARG A 56 7.48 -9.17 12.70
CA ARG A 56 7.03 -9.82 13.94
C ARG A 56 8.06 -10.78 14.52
N ARG A 57 8.82 -11.46 13.64
CA ARG A 57 9.91 -12.34 14.08
C ARG A 57 11.04 -11.56 14.75
N ARG A 58 11.41 -10.39 14.20
CA ARG A 58 12.46 -9.50 14.75
C ARG A 58 11.99 -8.74 15.99
N PHE A 59 10.71 -8.36 16.02
CA PHE A 59 10.13 -7.49 17.05
C PHE A 59 8.84 -8.10 17.63
N PRO A 60 8.94 -9.24 18.36
CA PRO A 60 7.76 -10.03 18.78
C PRO A 60 6.85 -9.34 19.79
N LYS A 61 7.34 -8.26 20.44
CA LYS A 61 6.58 -7.49 21.43
C LYS A 61 5.99 -6.20 20.89
N VAL A 62 6.11 -5.95 19.59
CA VAL A 62 5.47 -4.81 18.91
C VAL A 62 4.08 -5.24 18.44
N SER A 63 3.05 -4.51 18.90
CA SER A 63 1.69 -4.68 18.39
C SER A 63 1.56 -4.06 16.99
N VAL A 64 1.06 -4.84 16.03
CA VAL A 64 0.88 -4.37 14.64
C VAL A 64 -0.61 -4.30 14.33
N HIS A 65 -1.07 -3.10 13.99
CA HIS A 65 -2.44 -2.81 13.55
C HIS A 65 -2.43 -2.44 12.08
N LEU A 66 -3.30 -3.07 11.30
CA LEU A 66 -3.41 -2.90 9.84
C LEU A 66 -4.72 -2.23 9.48
N GLU A 67 -4.67 -1.23 8.61
CA GLU A 67 -5.85 -0.61 8.03
C GLU A 67 -5.73 -0.51 6.50
N GLU A 68 -6.62 -1.21 5.81
CA GLU A 68 -6.80 -1.04 4.36
C GLU A 68 -7.79 0.09 4.10
N ARG A 69 -7.35 1.12 3.35
CA ARG A 69 -8.17 2.29 2.97
C ARG A 69 -7.75 2.80 1.58
N THR A 70 -8.49 3.79 1.08
CA THR A 70 -8.10 4.50 -0.15
C THR A 70 -6.86 5.36 0.06
N PRO A 71 -6.12 5.70 -1.02
CA PRO A 71 -4.94 6.56 -0.92
C PRO A 71 -5.20 7.86 -0.15
N GLU A 72 -6.30 8.53 -0.45
CA GLU A 72 -6.69 9.79 0.17
C GLU A 72 -6.85 9.63 1.69
N ARG A 73 -7.49 8.54 2.08
CA ARG A 73 -7.77 8.28 3.49
C ARG A 73 -6.53 7.93 4.28
N VAL A 74 -5.63 7.09 3.75
CA VAL A 74 -4.38 6.77 4.48
C VAL A 74 -3.48 7.98 4.61
N TRP A 75 -3.41 8.86 3.58
CA TRP A 75 -2.67 10.11 3.69
C TRP A 75 -3.20 11.01 4.80
N GLU A 76 -4.52 11.23 4.84
CA GLU A 76 -5.16 11.99 5.92
C GLU A 76 -4.84 11.41 7.29
N MET A 77 -4.90 10.09 7.43
CA MET A 77 -4.65 9.41 8.70
C MET A 77 -3.19 9.51 9.14
N VAL A 78 -2.23 9.43 8.22
CA VAL A 78 -0.80 9.67 8.52
C VAL A 78 -0.59 11.13 8.91
N ALA A 79 -1.15 12.09 8.16
CA ALA A 79 -1.03 13.51 8.47
C ALA A 79 -1.61 13.88 9.84
N LYS A 80 -2.64 13.15 10.30
CA LYS A 80 -3.27 13.31 11.64
C LYS A 80 -2.66 12.40 12.71
N SER A 81 -1.55 11.72 12.42
CA SER A 81 -0.87 10.77 13.32
C SER A 81 -1.79 9.64 13.85
N ARG A 82 -2.84 9.29 13.09
CA ARG A 82 -3.70 8.12 13.36
C ARG A 82 -3.08 6.83 12.84
N LEU A 83 -2.27 6.94 11.79
CA LEU A 83 -1.39 5.91 11.28
C LEU A 83 0.06 6.37 11.44
N SER A 84 0.93 5.45 11.76
CA SER A 84 2.36 5.71 11.91
C SER A 84 3.06 5.77 10.56
N VAL A 85 2.64 4.91 9.63
CA VAL A 85 3.20 4.77 8.29
C VAL A 85 2.12 4.24 7.35
N ALA A 86 2.22 4.55 6.06
CA ALA A 86 1.34 3.94 5.07
C ALA A 86 2.09 3.55 3.78
N LEU A 87 1.56 2.51 3.12
CA LEU A 87 1.98 2.03 1.80
C LEU A 87 0.87 2.39 0.80
N THR A 88 1.11 3.39 -0.03
CA THR A 88 0.05 4.05 -0.81
C THR A 88 0.58 4.70 -2.08
N ARG A 89 -0.28 5.42 -2.77
CA ARG A 89 0.08 6.29 -3.91
C ARG A 89 0.20 7.73 -3.44
N PRO A 90 1.13 8.53 -3.99
CA PRO A 90 1.19 9.96 -3.68
C PRO A 90 -0.08 10.68 -4.13
N LEU A 91 -0.46 11.72 -3.39
CA LEU A 91 -1.58 12.58 -3.74
C LEU A 91 -1.08 13.89 -4.34
N PRO A 92 -1.64 14.33 -5.48
CA PRO A 92 -1.36 15.64 -6.03
C PRO A 92 -1.80 16.76 -5.07
N GLY A 93 -0.96 17.78 -4.87
CA GLY A 93 -1.35 19.01 -4.17
C GLY A 93 -1.40 18.96 -2.64
N GLN A 94 -0.89 17.92 -2.00
CA GLN A 94 -0.79 17.85 -0.52
C GLN A 94 0.38 18.72 0.00
N GLY A 95 0.13 20.03 0.19
CA GLY A 95 1.15 21.03 0.51
C GLY A 95 1.25 21.51 1.95
N GLU A 96 0.41 21.09 2.88
CA GLU A 96 0.37 21.71 4.22
C GLU A 96 1.09 20.96 5.34
N ARG A 97 1.40 19.67 5.19
CA ARG A 97 2.35 18.94 6.02
C ARG A 97 3.28 18.15 5.13
N VAL A 98 4.55 18.46 5.19
CA VAL A 98 5.58 17.73 4.45
C VAL A 98 5.71 16.34 5.07
N LEU A 99 4.90 15.40 4.57
CA LEU A 99 5.09 13.98 4.89
C LEU A 99 6.33 13.48 4.15
N SER A 100 7.11 12.66 4.81
CA SER A 100 8.25 11.98 4.18
C SER A 100 7.77 10.81 3.33
N THR A 101 8.40 10.62 2.17
CA THR A 101 8.06 9.52 1.26
C THR A 101 9.30 8.80 0.75
N VAL A 102 9.14 7.51 0.47
CA VAL A 102 10.12 6.70 -0.27
C VAL A 102 9.39 5.97 -1.38
N LEU A 103 9.89 6.09 -2.62
CA LEU A 103 9.37 5.31 -3.75
C LEU A 103 9.72 3.83 -3.55
N LEU A 104 8.70 2.99 -3.62
CA LEU A 104 8.85 1.53 -3.56
C LEU A 104 8.92 0.93 -4.95
N ARG A 105 8.03 1.36 -5.86
CA ARG A 105 7.94 0.87 -7.23
C ARG A 105 7.18 1.85 -8.11
N GLN A 106 7.52 1.86 -9.41
CA GLN A 106 6.64 2.35 -10.47
C GLN A 106 5.83 1.17 -11.01
N GLU A 107 4.50 1.26 -10.91
CA GLU A 107 3.60 0.19 -11.34
C GLU A 107 3.04 0.52 -12.73
N PRO A 108 3.41 -0.27 -13.75
CA PRO A 108 2.91 -0.03 -15.10
C PRO A 108 1.40 -0.26 -15.18
N LEU A 109 0.76 0.58 -15.99
CA LEU A 109 -0.64 0.43 -16.35
C LEU A 109 -0.83 -0.60 -17.46
N GLY A 110 -2.00 -1.22 -17.45
CA GLY A 110 -2.46 -2.09 -18.50
C GLY A 110 -3.98 -2.11 -18.56
N ILE A 111 -4.50 -2.78 -19.56
CA ILE A 111 -5.93 -3.07 -19.66
C ILE A 111 -6.22 -4.42 -19.01
N VAL A 112 -7.42 -4.51 -18.44
CA VAL A 112 -8.02 -5.78 -18.04
C VAL A 112 -9.22 -6.02 -18.94
N VAL A 113 -9.22 -7.16 -19.60
CA VAL A 113 -10.26 -7.58 -20.55
C VAL A 113 -10.64 -9.03 -20.31
N ARG A 114 -11.81 -9.43 -20.80
CA ARG A 114 -12.18 -10.86 -20.84
C ARG A 114 -11.21 -11.64 -21.73
N SER A 115 -10.97 -12.90 -21.42
CA SER A 115 -10.07 -13.77 -22.17
C SER A 115 -10.51 -14.02 -23.63
N ASP A 116 -11.82 -13.86 -23.91
CA ASP A 116 -12.40 -13.95 -25.26
C ASP A 116 -12.28 -12.64 -26.07
N HIS A 117 -11.88 -11.53 -25.43
CA HIS A 117 -11.77 -10.23 -26.08
C HIS A 117 -10.61 -10.22 -27.11
N PRO A 118 -10.74 -9.57 -28.29
CA PRO A 118 -9.68 -9.51 -29.30
C PRO A 118 -8.33 -8.98 -28.79
N LEU A 119 -8.37 -8.04 -27.84
CA LEU A 119 -7.17 -7.45 -27.24
C LEU A 119 -6.45 -8.39 -26.26
N ALA A 120 -7.11 -9.43 -25.72
CA ALA A 120 -6.51 -10.39 -24.81
C ALA A 120 -5.33 -11.18 -25.44
N LYS A 121 -5.35 -11.35 -26.77
CA LYS A 121 -4.31 -12.07 -27.53
C LYS A 121 -3.08 -11.22 -27.87
N LYS A 122 -3.09 -9.92 -27.53
CA LYS A 122 -2.00 -8.99 -27.83
C LYS A 122 -0.93 -9.05 -26.74
N LYS A 123 0.34 -8.93 -27.11
CA LYS A 123 1.45 -8.77 -26.15
C LYS A 123 1.43 -7.41 -25.47
N SER A 124 0.94 -6.38 -26.17
CA SER A 124 0.70 -5.03 -25.64
C SER A 124 -0.33 -4.32 -26.51
N VAL A 125 -0.96 -3.30 -25.97
CA VAL A 125 -2.01 -2.51 -26.63
C VAL A 125 -1.63 -1.04 -26.64
N ALA A 126 -1.66 -0.40 -27.80
CA ALA A 126 -1.47 1.04 -27.88
C ALA A 126 -2.67 1.77 -27.24
N TRP A 127 -2.42 2.84 -26.47
CA TRP A 127 -3.49 3.64 -25.87
C TRP A 127 -4.53 4.09 -26.90
N LYS A 128 -4.09 4.45 -28.10
CA LYS A 128 -4.99 4.87 -29.18
C LYS A 128 -6.02 3.81 -29.58
N ALA A 129 -5.72 2.53 -29.40
CA ALA A 129 -6.66 1.45 -29.69
C ALA A 129 -7.87 1.44 -28.73
N LEU A 130 -7.76 2.11 -27.58
CA LEU A 130 -8.84 2.22 -26.60
C LEU A 130 -9.83 3.36 -26.89
N SER A 131 -9.60 4.16 -27.93
CA SER A 131 -10.35 5.40 -28.19
C SER A 131 -11.85 5.18 -28.45
N GLN A 132 -12.26 4.01 -28.90
CA GLN A 132 -13.67 3.66 -29.16
C GLN A 132 -14.25 2.69 -28.12
N GLU A 133 -13.41 2.22 -27.22
CA GLU A 133 -13.82 1.22 -26.22
C GLU A 133 -14.49 1.87 -25.02
N PRO A 134 -15.52 1.24 -24.44
CA PRO A 134 -16.07 1.65 -23.15
C PRO A 134 -15.07 1.32 -22.04
N LEU A 135 -14.58 2.32 -21.34
CA LEU A 135 -13.61 2.14 -20.26
C LEU A 135 -14.28 2.09 -18.90
N ILE A 136 -13.78 1.21 -18.04
CA ILE A 136 -14.14 1.11 -16.62
C ILE A 136 -12.93 1.55 -15.82
N VAL A 137 -13.03 2.71 -15.18
CA VAL A 137 -11.93 3.37 -14.47
C VAL A 137 -12.32 3.61 -13.03
N LEU A 138 -11.42 3.31 -12.09
CA LEU A 138 -11.65 3.60 -10.67
C LEU A 138 -12.07 5.05 -10.46
N ALA A 139 -13.08 5.29 -9.62
CA ALA A 139 -13.58 6.63 -9.35
C ALA A 139 -12.46 7.54 -8.81
N ARG A 140 -12.40 8.77 -9.32
CA ARG A 140 -11.32 9.72 -8.99
C ARG A 140 -11.17 9.95 -7.49
N ARG A 141 -12.27 10.00 -6.75
CA ARG A 141 -12.30 10.20 -5.29
C ARG A 141 -11.71 9.05 -4.48
N GLU A 142 -11.49 7.87 -5.11
CA GLU A 142 -10.98 6.66 -4.47
C GLU A 142 -9.57 6.28 -4.97
N GLY A 143 -8.99 7.13 -5.82
CA GLY A 143 -7.66 6.89 -6.39
C GLY A 143 -7.26 7.98 -7.36
N VAL A 144 -7.15 9.23 -6.88
CA VAL A 144 -6.91 10.41 -7.72
C VAL A 144 -5.67 10.25 -8.60
N GLY A 145 -4.56 9.73 -8.06
CA GLY A 145 -3.32 9.54 -8.82
C GLY A 145 -3.47 8.56 -9.98
N LEU A 146 -4.14 7.43 -9.76
CA LEU A 146 -4.41 6.44 -10.80
C LEU A 146 -5.36 6.99 -11.87
N HIS A 147 -6.45 7.60 -11.45
CA HIS A 147 -7.47 8.15 -12.35
C HIS A 147 -6.88 9.24 -13.26
N ASP A 148 -6.17 10.20 -12.66
CA ASP A 148 -5.60 11.33 -13.40
C ASP A 148 -4.50 10.89 -14.36
N GLU A 149 -3.70 9.88 -14.01
CA GLU A 149 -2.70 9.29 -14.92
C GLU A 149 -3.36 8.60 -16.12
N ILE A 150 -4.44 7.85 -15.92
CA ILE A 150 -5.22 7.24 -17.02
C ILE A 150 -5.73 8.32 -17.98
N LEU A 151 -6.31 9.39 -17.46
CA LEU A 151 -6.80 10.49 -18.30
C LEU A 151 -5.65 11.23 -19.03
N ALA A 152 -4.49 11.38 -18.37
CA ALA A 152 -3.31 11.95 -18.98
C ALA A 152 -2.80 11.09 -20.14
N ALA A 153 -2.72 9.78 -19.95
CA ALA A 153 -2.32 8.82 -20.98
C ALA A 153 -3.26 8.87 -22.20
N CYS A 154 -4.57 8.91 -21.98
CA CYS A 154 -5.55 9.05 -23.06
C CYS A 154 -5.39 10.37 -23.83
N ARG A 155 -5.20 11.50 -23.13
CA ARG A 155 -4.92 12.80 -23.77
C ARG A 155 -3.64 12.78 -24.58
N THR A 156 -2.57 12.21 -24.05
CA THR A 156 -1.28 12.07 -24.76
C THR A 156 -1.44 11.20 -26.03
N ALA A 157 -2.32 10.20 -25.99
CA ALA A 157 -2.66 9.37 -27.15
C ALA A 157 -3.66 10.04 -28.12
N GLY A 158 -4.07 11.28 -27.84
CA GLY A 158 -4.91 12.12 -28.71
C GLY A 158 -6.39 11.75 -28.69
N PHE A 159 -6.94 11.31 -27.55
CA PHE A 159 -8.38 11.07 -27.42
C PHE A 159 -8.90 11.34 -26.00
N ALA A 160 -10.21 11.62 -25.89
CA ALA A 160 -10.93 11.64 -24.63
C ALA A 160 -11.53 10.24 -24.36
N PRO A 161 -11.31 9.64 -23.18
CA PRO A 161 -11.82 8.30 -22.89
C PRO A 161 -13.35 8.30 -22.75
N ARG A 162 -14.00 7.26 -23.27
CA ARG A 162 -15.41 6.98 -23.04
C ARG A 162 -15.54 6.18 -21.75
N ILE A 163 -15.69 6.86 -20.60
CA ILE A 163 -15.84 6.19 -19.30
C ILE A 163 -17.28 5.69 -19.19
N ALA A 164 -17.48 4.38 -19.23
CA ALA A 164 -18.77 3.74 -19.10
C ALA A 164 -19.17 3.55 -17.64
N GLN A 165 -18.23 3.24 -16.77
CA GLN A 165 -18.45 3.04 -15.34
C GLN A 165 -17.25 3.58 -14.53
N SER A 166 -17.55 4.07 -13.31
CA SER A 166 -16.54 4.63 -12.40
C SER A 166 -16.76 4.12 -10.97
N PRO A 167 -16.51 2.83 -10.71
CA PRO A 167 -16.73 2.23 -9.39
C PRO A 167 -15.71 2.71 -8.35
N SER A 168 -16.05 2.53 -7.08
CA SER A 168 -15.22 2.95 -5.93
C SER A 168 -14.15 1.93 -5.53
N LEU A 169 -14.25 0.68 -5.98
CA LEU A 169 -13.33 -0.40 -5.63
C LEU A 169 -12.79 -1.10 -6.87
N MET A 170 -11.53 -1.49 -6.84
CA MET A 170 -10.88 -2.21 -7.94
C MET A 170 -11.54 -3.57 -8.19
N GLY A 171 -11.97 -4.28 -7.16
CA GLY A 171 -12.74 -5.53 -7.32
C GLY A 171 -14.01 -5.31 -8.15
N THR A 172 -14.71 -4.18 -7.97
CA THR A 172 -15.89 -3.84 -8.76
C THR A 172 -15.54 -3.48 -10.21
N VAL A 173 -14.35 -2.88 -10.45
CA VAL A 173 -13.82 -2.72 -11.83
C VAL A 173 -13.72 -4.08 -12.51
N LEU A 174 -13.10 -5.06 -11.84
CA LEU A 174 -12.96 -6.42 -12.38
C LEU A 174 -14.31 -7.09 -12.65
N THR A 175 -15.26 -6.96 -11.72
CA THR A 175 -16.63 -7.49 -11.89
C THR A 175 -17.34 -6.90 -13.11
N TYR A 176 -17.21 -5.58 -13.37
CA TYR A 176 -17.79 -4.98 -14.58
C TYR A 176 -17.12 -5.49 -15.85
N VAL A 177 -15.80 -5.71 -15.84
CA VAL A 177 -15.08 -6.30 -16.98
C VAL A 177 -15.57 -7.73 -17.23
N GLU A 178 -15.67 -8.54 -16.19
CA GLU A 178 -16.18 -9.92 -16.25
C GLU A 178 -17.61 -9.98 -16.80
N ALA A 179 -18.45 -9.02 -16.42
CA ALA A 179 -19.81 -8.86 -16.93
C ALA A 179 -19.88 -8.33 -18.39
N GLY A 180 -18.73 -8.03 -19.01
CA GLY A 180 -18.69 -7.55 -20.39
C GLY A 180 -19.07 -6.07 -20.56
N ALA A 181 -19.07 -5.27 -19.50
CA ALA A 181 -19.46 -3.87 -19.55
C ALA A 181 -18.40 -2.95 -20.18
N GLY A 182 -17.18 -3.43 -20.41
CA GLY A 182 -16.11 -2.68 -21.04
C GLY A 182 -14.71 -3.16 -20.64
N ILE A 183 -13.71 -2.33 -20.92
CA ILE A 183 -12.31 -2.57 -20.62
C ILE A 183 -11.93 -1.89 -19.31
N GLY A 184 -11.38 -2.62 -18.37
CA GLY A 184 -10.81 -2.08 -17.13
C GLY A 184 -9.40 -1.55 -17.36
N ILE A 185 -9.03 -0.46 -16.64
CA ILE A 185 -7.64 -0.01 -16.56
C ILE A 185 -7.15 -0.24 -15.14
N ALA A 186 -6.03 -0.96 -15.02
CA ALA A 186 -5.43 -1.32 -13.74
C ALA A 186 -3.90 -1.35 -13.81
N THR A 187 -3.26 -1.49 -12.66
CA THR A 187 -1.81 -1.74 -12.59
C THR A 187 -1.52 -3.24 -12.67
N ASP A 188 -0.29 -3.60 -13.00
CA ASP A 188 0.17 -4.99 -13.06
C ASP A 188 0.06 -5.73 -11.72
N SER A 189 0.11 -5.01 -10.59
CA SER A 189 -0.10 -5.57 -9.26
C SER A 189 -1.51 -6.15 -9.07
N VAL A 190 -2.53 -5.59 -9.72
CA VAL A 190 -3.90 -6.14 -9.71
C VAL A 190 -3.93 -7.51 -10.38
N ALA A 191 -3.24 -7.64 -11.52
CA ALA A 191 -3.13 -8.91 -12.23
C ALA A 191 -2.40 -9.98 -11.40
N ALA A 192 -1.36 -9.58 -10.67
CA ALA A 192 -0.55 -10.49 -9.87
C ALA A 192 -1.19 -10.89 -8.53
N ALA A 193 -2.13 -10.09 -8.01
CA ALA A 193 -2.71 -10.30 -6.68
C ALA A 193 -3.89 -11.28 -6.68
N SER A 194 -4.90 -11.04 -7.53
CA SER A 194 -6.06 -11.94 -7.64
C SER A 194 -6.96 -11.55 -8.82
N MET A 195 -6.56 -11.93 -10.03
CA MET A 195 -7.40 -11.73 -11.19
C MET A 195 -8.28 -12.95 -11.43
N PRO A 196 -9.60 -12.79 -11.68
CA PRO A 196 -10.45 -13.89 -12.11
C PRO A 196 -9.89 -14.63 -13.34
N ALA A 197 -10.08 -15.95 -13.41
CA ALA A 197 -9.50 -16.81 -14.46
C ALA A 197 -9.94 -16.41 -15.87
N ASP A 198 -11.13 -15.83 -16.01
CA ASP A 198 -11.70 -15.39 -17.29
C ASP A 198 -11.24 -14.00 -17.73
N LEU A 199 -10.38 -13.36 -16.94
CA LEU A 199 -9.82 -12.04 -17.26
C LEU A 199 -8.34 -12.14 -17.64
N CYS A 200 -7.91 -11.26 -18.52
CA CYS A 200 -6.52 -11.11 -18.93
C CYS A 200 -6.05 -9.68 -18.71
N TYR A 201 -4.83 -9.54 -18.18
CA TYR A 201 -4.11 -8.28 -18.14
C TYR A 201 -3.22 -8.16 -19.38
N VAL A 202 -3.32 -7.04 -20.08
CA VAL A 202 -2.47 -6.74 -21.25
C VAL A 202 -1.80 -5.39 -21.04
N PRO A 203 -0.46 -5.32 -21.07
CA PRO A 203 0.27 -4.06 -20.93
C PRO A 203 -0.12 -3.04 -22.00
N VAL A 204 -0.06 -1.76 -21.66
CA VAL A 204 -0.25 -0.67 -22.64
C VAL A 204 1.06 -0.07 -23.11
N THR A 205 1.04 0.52 -24.30
CA THR A 205 2.21 1.20 -24.88
C THR A 205 1.81 2.56 -25.49
N PRO A 206 2.63 3.62 -25.31
CA PRO A 206 3.80 3.70 -24.43
C PRO A 206 3.44 3.39 -22.97
N VAL A 207 4.45 2.97 -22.19
CA VAL A 207 4.24 2.63 -20.78
C VAL A 207 3.90 3.89 -19.98
N HIS A 208 2.77 3.87 -19.33
CA HIS A 208 2.40 4.78 -18.26
C HIS A 208 2.42 4.02 -16.93
N SER A 209 2.82 4.68 -15.86
CA SER A 209 2.94 4.05 -14.55
C SER A 209 2.51 4.97 -13.43
N VAL A 210 2.11 4.38 -12.32
CA VAL A 210 1.79 5.11 -11.09
C VAL A 210 2.71 4.66 -9.96
N PRO A 211 3.22 5.59 -9.13
CA PRO A 211 4.12 5.21 -8.07
C PRO A 211 3.38 4.56 -6.90
N LEU A 212 4.00 3.53 -6.30
CA LEU A 212 3.72 3.03 -4.96
C LEU A 212 4.78 3.58 -4.02
N VAL A 213 4.38 4.21 -2.93
CA VAL A 213 5.29 4.83 -1.96
C VAL A 213 5.01 4.34 -0.55
N MET A 214 6.03 4.37 0.29
CA MET A 214 5.87 4.40 1.73
C MET A 214 5.84 5.85 2.18
N VAL A 215 4.89 6.22 3.04
CA VAL A 215 4.71 7.59 3.57
C VAL A 215 4.60 7.56 5.09
N TRP A 216 5.19 8.55 5.75
CA TRP A 216 5.12 8.73 7.21
C TRP A 216 5.24 10.20 7.60
N ASN A 217 4.83 10.54 8.81
CA ASN A 217 5.09 11.85 9.38
C ASN A 217 6.58 11.91 9.81
N PRO A 218 7.39 12.90 9.37
CA PRO A 218 8.79 13.03 9.78
C PRO A 218 8.96 13.19 11.30
N ASP A 219 7.92 13.73 11.99
CA ASP A 219 7.89 13.87 13.45
C ASP A 219 7.57 12.55 14.19
N GLU A 220 7.31 11.46 13.45
CA GLU A 220 7.09 10.12 14.02
C GLU A 220 8.44 9.52 14.44
N LEU A 221 8.73 9.61 15.73
CA LEU A 221 10.00 9.20 16.32
C LEU A 221 9.96 7.82 16.99
N SER A 222 8.81 7.11 16.92
CA SER A 222 8.68 5.78 17.52
C SER A 222 9.75 4.81 17.01
N PRO A 223 10.55 4.20 17.90
CA PRO A 223 11.56 3.23 17.51
C PRO A 223 10.98 2.02 16.76
N ALA A 224 9.76 1.59 17.09
CA ALA A 224 9.06 0.52 16.39
C ALA A 224 8.77 0.91 14.93
N VAL A 225 8.33 2.15 14.68
CA VAL A 225 8.10 2.67 13.32
C VAL A 225 9.42 2.80 12.56
N LYS A 226 10.48 3.29 13.23
CA LYS A 226 11.81 3.34 12.63
C LYS A 226 12.29 1.95 12.22
N ALA A 227 12.17 0.96 13.09
CA ALA A 227 12.55 -0.43 12.81
C ALA A 227 11.79 -1.01 11.60
N PHE A 228 10.50 -0.70 11.45
CA PHE A 228 9.72 -1.09 10.27
C PHE A 228 10.23 -0.42 8.98
N ARG A 229 10.52 0.87 9.04
CA ARG A 229 11.06 1.62 7.90
C ARG A 229 12.45 1.13 7.48
N ASP A 230 13.29 0.79 8.46
CA ASP A 230 14.62 0.23 8.22
C ASP A 230 14.51 -1.16 7.55
N LEU A 231 13.61 -2.03 8.02
CA LEU A 231 13.34 -3.34 7.41
C LEU A 231 12.79 -3.19 5.98
N MET A 232 11.86 -2.27 5.75
CA MET A 232 11.34 -1.96 4.42
C MET A 232 12.47 -1.50 3.49
N SER A 233 13.34 -0.62 3.98
CA SER A 233 14.48 -0.11 3.22
C SER A 233 15.52 -1.21 2.92
N GLU A 234 15.76 -2.12 3.86
CA GLU A 234 16.59 -3.31 3.66
C GLU A 234 16.04 -4.17 2.53
N TRP A 235 14.73 -4.49 2.58
CA TRP A 235 14.07 -5.32 1.58
C TRP A 235 14.01 -4.66 0.20
N LEU A 236 13.82 -3.35 0.17
CA LEU A 236 13.84 -2.58 -1.08
C LEU A 236 15.22 -2.64 -1.75
N LYS A 237 16.30 -2.40 -0.98
CA LYS A 237 17.69 -2.43 -1.48
C LYS A 237 18.13 -3.81 -1.95
N THR A 238 17.67 -4.86 -1.29
CA THR A 238 18.02 -6.25 -1.61
C THR A 238 17.11 -6.90 -2.65
N GLY A 239 16.06 -6.20 -3.11
CA GLY A 239 15.08 -6.74 -4.07
C GLY A 239 14.03 -7.68 -3.46
N ARG A 240 14.16 -8.04 -2.19
CA ARG A 240 13.28 -9.01 -1.49
C ARG A 240 11.79 -8.65 -1.50
N LEU A 241 11.46 -7.35 -1.66
CA LEU A 241 10.05 -6.93 -1.78
C LEU A 241 9.35 -7.59 -2.97
N TRP A 242 10.08 -7.86 -4.05
CA TRP A 242 9.54 -8.27 -5.35
C TRP A 242 9.87 -9.71 -5.71
N GLU A 243 10.55 -10.45 -4.83
CA GLU A 243 10.78 -11.88 -5.01
C GLU A 243 9.45 -12.64 -5.02
N GLU A 244 9.31 -13.54 -5.98
CA GLU A 244 8.18 -14.46 -6.03
C GLU A 244 8.37 -15.56 -4.96
N SER A 245 7.31 -15.90 -4.28
CA SER A 245 7.29 -16.95 -3.24
C SER A 245 7.22 -18.30 -3.86
#